data_146f8a55a064a88c81b0575fd3a3ad27
#
_entry.id   146f8a55a064a88c81b0575fd3a3ad27
#
_cell.length_a   1.000
_cell.length_b   1.000
_cell.length_c   1.000
_cell.angle_alpha   90.00
_cell.angle_beta   90.00
_cell.angle_gamma   90.00
#
_symmetry.space_group_name_H-M   'P 1'
#
loop_
_entity.id
_entity.type
_entity.pdbx_description
1 polymer ?
#
loop_
_entity_poly.entity_id
_entity_poly.type
_entity_poly.pdbx_seq_one_letter_code
_entity_poly.pdbx_strand_id
1 'polypeptide(L)'
;MEKMLSIQNRIGISTHFMPSTYGEDIFEAIRMVHEAGFKGFEIVPSLDQAQLGYPENYPNVGIDLLEATSADIARLKEALSVFEWVTVHSPHLDWNLCSANRHLRRLTEKYFDQCFELALELGAAAMTYHGGGETWGFIRTPEHIWEYNVHYARHLMPRAKEAGMPVGFEAGTLNYLKYVCDRVEGWGIHLDIGHAYMCAGTDEGFLAYLDEFQGRIVEVHHNGINHYWGRYMEHQPPHLNNMIDFQRTYECLKEIGYQGPIVCEIQGQDIVQVIRHCQESKDMIVGIWNGTRRLSQRWNVSEGGFGYEEEKDQCSFYTH
;
A
#
# COMPACT_ATOMS: atom_id res chain seq x y z
N MET A 1 6.27 -3.47 27.73
CA MET A 1 6.50 -4.45 26.64
C MET A 1 5.16 -4.64 25.95
N GLU A 2 4.97 -4.01 24.81
CA GLU A 2 3.84 -4.30 23.96
C GLU A 2 3.88 -5.77 23.57
N LYS A 3 2.73 -6.43 23.67
CA LYS A 3 2.60 -7.84 23.32
C LYS A 3 2.75 -7.97 21.81
N MET A 4 3.87 -8.53 21.35
CA MET A 4 4.05 -8.80 19.93
C MET A 4 2.88 -9.60 19.38
N LEU A 5 2.22 -9.07 18.34
CA LEU A 5 1.14 -9.77 17.67
C LEU A 5 1.68 -11.02 16.96
N SER A 6 0.91 -12.10 16.98
CA SER A 6 1.20 -13.26 16.14
C SER A 6 1.06 -12.89 14.67
N ILE A 7 1.75 -13.60 13.77
CA ILE A 7 1.70 -13.29 12.34
C ILE A 7 0.26 -13.22 11.81
N GLN A 8 -0.61 -14.11 12.22
CA GLN A 8 -2.02 -14.13 11.80
C GLN A 8 -2.79 -12.88 12.21
N ASN A 9 -2.41 -12.24 13.35
CA ASN A 9 -3.05 -11.03 13.85
C ASN A 9 -2.45 -9.75 13.25
N ARG A 10 -1.33 -9.89 12.54
CA ARG A 10 -0.66 -8.79 11.82
C ARG A 10 -1.18 -8.61 10.39
N ILE A 11 -2.08 -9.49 9.93
CA ILE A 11 -2.61 -9.45 8.57
C ILE A 11 -3.98 -8.80 8.57
N GLY A 12 -4.12 -7.76 7.74
CA GLY A 12 -5.35 -6.98 7.53
C GLY A 12 -5.75 -6.90 6.07
N ILE A 13 -6.78 -6.11 5.79
CA ILE A 13 -7.32 -5.84 4.45
C ILE A 13 -7.41 -4.34 4.25
N SER A 14 -7.05 -3.87 3.04
CA SER A 14 -7.28 -2.50 2.58
C SER A 14 -8.66 -2.33 1.95
N THR A 15 -9.26 -1.15 2.13
CA THR A 15 -10.46 -0.75 1.39
C THR A 15 -10.16 -0.31 -0.04
N HIS A 16 -8.91 -0.16 -0.42
CA HIS A 16 -8.50 0.42 -1.70
C HIS A 16 -9.16 -0.24 -2.91
N PHE A 17 -9.27 -1.56 -2.91
CA PHE A 17 -9.86 -2.34 -4.00
C PHE A 17 -11.16 -3.03 -3.60
N MET A 18 -11.92 -2.45 -2.68
CA MET A 18 -13.25 -2.94 -2.29
C MET A 18 -14.34 -2.18 -3.05
N PRO A 19 -14.88 -2.70 -4.16
CA PRO A 19 -15.94 -2.04 -4.89
C PRO A 19 -17.27 -2.19 -4.13
N SER A 20 -18.01 -1.10 -4.00
CA SER A 20 -19.39 -1.10 -3.48
C SER A 20 -20.36 -1.55 -4.57
N THR A 21 -20.43 -2.84 -4.83
CA THR A 21 -21.18 -3.42 -5.95
C THR A 21 -22.67 -3.50 -5.67
N TYR A 22 -23.04 -3.68 -4.40
CA TYR A 22 -24.44 -3.85 -3.97
C TYR A 22 -24.89 -2.73 -3.03
N GLY A 23 -24.17 -1.60 -3.02
CA GLY A 23 -24.48 -0.45 -2.18
C GLY A 23 -23.93 -0.56 -0.76
N GLU A 24 -22.88 -1.40 -0.58
CA GLU A 24 -22.19 -1.52 0.68
C GLU A 24 -21.50 -0.19 1.04
N ASP A 25 -21.65 0.22 2.27
CA ASP A 25 -20.90 1.34 2.85
C ASP A 25 -19.68 0.85 3.65
N ILE A 26 -18.90 1.78 4.17
CA ILE A 26 -17.71 1.48 4.98
C ILE A 26 -18.06 0.64 6.22
N PHE A 27 -19.23 0.81 6.82
CA PHE A 27 -19.64 0.10 8.03
C PHE A 27 -19.97 -1.37 7.72
N GLU A 28 -20.59 -1.61 6.58
CA GLU A 28 -20.82 -2.97 6.10
C GLU A 28 -19.53 -3.69 5.77
N ALA A 29 -18.57 -3.01 5.10
CA ALA A 29 -17.24 -3.55 4.85
C ALA A 29 -16.50 -3.92 6.15
N ILE A 30 -16.50 -3.03 7.13
CA ILE A 30 -15.94 -3.27 8.46
C ILE A 30 -16.53 -4.55 9.08
N ARG A 31 -17.87 -4.68 9.07
CA ARG A 31 -18.57 -5.86 9.58
C ARG A 31 -18.12 -7.13 8.86
N MET A 32 -18.14 -7.12 7.54
CA MET A 32 -17.80 -8.29 6.71
C MET A 32 -16.34 -8.75 6.93
N VAL A 33 -15.40 -7.79 6.97
CA VAL A 33 -13.97 -8.08 7.22
C VAL A 33 -13.75 -8.63 8.63
N HIS A 34 -14.42 -8.07 9.63
CA HIS A 34 -14.36 -8.57 11.01
C HIS A 34 -14.91 -9.99 11.12
N GLU A 35 -16.08 -10.27 10.54
CA GLU A 35 -16.69 -11.60 10.50
C GLU A 35 -15.83 -12.63 9.77
N ALA A 36 -15.06 -12.19 8.77
CA ALA A 36 -14.06 -13.03 8.09
C ALA A 36 -12.81 -13.33 8.96
N GLY A 37 -12.72 -12.76 10.16
CA GLY A 37 -11.69 -13.08 11.15
C GLY A 37 -10.37 -12.34 10.95
N PHE A 38 -10.36 -11.22 10.21
CA PHE A 38 -9.20 -10.34 10.17
C PHE A 38 -9.09 -9.53 11.45
N LYS A 39 -7.86 -9.18 11.82
CA LYS A 39 -7.54 -8.42 13.04
C LYS A 39 -7.03 -7.01 12.74
N GLY A 40 -6.73 -6.73 11.47
CA GLY A 40 -6.32 -5.45 10.98
C GLY A 40 -7.21 -4.95 9.86
N PHE A 41 -7.30 -3.62 9.73
CA PHE A 41 -8.07 -2.95 8.70
C PHE A 41 -7.34 -1.69 8.25
N GLU A 42 -7.20 -1.53 6.95
CA GLU A 42 -6.71 -0.29 6.38
C GLU A 42 -7.85 0.47 5.72
N ILE A 43 -7.93 1.76 6.05
CA ILE A 43 -8.88 2.66 5.43
C ILE A 43 -8.20 3.62 4.45
N VAL A 44 -8.74 3.68 3.24
CA VAL A 44 -8.42 4.73 2.27
C VAL A 44 -9.55 5.76 2.31
N PRO A 45 -9.30 6.98 2.78
CA PRO A 45 -10.33 8.00 2.91
C PRO A 45 -10.63 8.65 1.56
N SER A 46 -11.33 7.90 0.71
CA SER A 46 -11.85 8.36 -0.59
C SER A 46 -13.02 7.49 -1.00
N LEU A 47 -14.00 8.08 -1.66
CA LEU A 47 -15.12 7.37 -2.29
C LEU A 47 -14.96 7.26 -3.81
N ASP A 48 -14.21 8.20 -4.40
CA ASP A 48 -14.19 8.42 -5.85
C ASP A 48 -13.00 7.77 -6.56
N GLN A 49 -12.37 6.78 -5.94
CA GLN A 49 -11.36 6.01 -6.65
C GLN A 49 -12.06 5.10 -7.66
N ALA A 50 -12.35 5.66 -8.83
CA ALA A 50 -12.74 4.87 -9.98
C ALA A 50 -11.57 3.93 -10.30
N GLN A 51 -11.69 2.67 -9.96
CA GLN A 51 -10.69 1.68 -10.30
C GLN A 51 -10.57 1.58 -11.81
N LEU A 52 -9.37 1.64 -12.31
CA LEU A 52 -9.09 1.43 -13.73
C LEU A 52 -9.68 0.08 -14.16
N GLY A 53 -10.70 0.12 -15.00
CA GLY A 53 -11.34 -1.06 -15.56
C GLY A 53 -12.67 -1.47 -14.93
N TYR A 54 -13.13 -0.82 -13.88
CA TYR A 54 -14.48 -1.00 -13.36
C TYR A 54 -15.47 -0.02 -14.02
N PRO A 55 -16.74 -0.40 -14.20
CA PRO A 55 -17.76 0.54 -14.65
C PRO A 55 -17.84 1.75 -13.73
N GLU A 56 -18.07 2.93 -14.28
CA GLU A 56 -18.16 4.22 -13.58
C GLU A 56 -19.18 4.27 -12.40
N ASN A 57 -19.92 3.20 -12.20
CA ASN A 57 -21.04 3.11 -11.26
C ASN A 57 -20.73 2.38 -9.95
N TYR A 58 -19.49 1.94 -9.73
CA TYR A 58 -19.11 1.25 -8.50
C TYR A 58 -18.02 2.03 -7.76
N PRO A 59 -18.40 2.97 -6.88
CA PRO A 59 -17.44 3.64 -6.01
C PRO A 59 -16.78 2.61 -5.10
N ASN A 60 -15.55 2.89 -4.67
CA ASN A 60 -14.92 2.12 -3.62
C ASN A 60 -15.62 2.38 -2.28
N VAL A 61 -15.55 1.38 -1.42
CA VAL A 61 -15.93 1.54 -0.02
C VAL A 61 -14.90 2.45 0.68
N GLY A 62 -15.37 3.53 1.27
CA GLY A 62 -14.49 4.51 1.93
C GLY A 62 -15.26 5.58 2.69
N ILE A 63 -14.57 6.64 3.03
CA ILE A 63 -15.14 7.86 3.62
C ILE A 63 -14.52 9.09 2.95
N ASP A 64 -15.37 10.02 2.51
CA ASP A 64 -14.89 11.30 1.98
C ASP A 64 -14.61 12.28 3.13
N LEU A 65 -13.34 12.61 3.37
CA LEU A 65 -12.94 13.54 4.43
C LEU A 65 -13.32 14.99 4.13
N LEU A 66 -13.63 15.34 2.89
CA LEU A 66 -14.07 16.70 2.55
C LEU A 66 -15.51 16.95 3.00
N GLU A 67 -16.31 15.89 3.10
CA GLU A 67 -17.72 15.96 3.49
C GLU A 67 -17.99 15.36 4.88
N ALA A 68 -17.08 14.55 5.42
CA ALA A 68 -17.25 13.89 6.71
C ALA A 68 -17.36 14.88 7.87
N THR A 69 -18.37 14.68 8.71
CA THR A 69 -18.55 15.43 9.95
C THR A 69 -17.78 14.77 11.11
N SER A 70 -17.60 15.50 12.22
CA SER A 70 -17.02 14.92 13.43
C SER A 70 -17.83 13.72 13.97
N ALA A 71 -19.14 13.71 13.71
CA ALA A 71 -20.01 12.59 14.10
C ALA A 71 -19.74 11.37 13.24
N ASP A 72 -19.46 11.54 11.94
CA ASP A 72 -19.10 10.44 11.04
C ASP A 72 -17.75 9.81 11.43
N ILE A 73 -16.78 10.65 11.77
CA ILE A 73 -15.47 10.18 12.25
C ILE A 73 -15.60 9.44 13.59
N ALA A 74 -16.40 9.96 14.53
CA ALA A 74 -16.65 9.27 15.81
C ALA A 74 -17.32 7.90 15.60
N ARG A 75 -18.30 7.82 14.71
CA ARG A 75 -18.97 6.57 14.35
C ARG A 75 -17.99 5.59 13.68
N LEU A 76 -17.13 6.10 12.78
CA LEU A 76 -16.09 5.29 12.13
C LEU A 76 -15.11 4.71 13.16
N LYS A 77 -14.65 5.54 14.08
CA LYS A 77 -13.76 5.11 15.18
C LYS A 77 -14.39 4.02 16.04
N GLU A 78 -15.67 4.18 16.40
CA GLU A 78 -16.41 3.16 17.14
C GLU A 78 -16.49 1.85 16.35
N ALA A 79 -16.85 1.92 15.07
CA ALA A 79 -16.94 0.73 14.22
C ALA A 79 -15.59 0.02 14.05
N LEU A 80 -14.50 0.75 13.86
CA LEU A 80 -13.14 0.20 13.72
C LEU A 80 -12.57 -0.38 15.02
N SER A 81 -13.18 -0.10 16.18
CA SER A 81 -12.70 -0.60 17.48
C SER A 81 -12.76 -2.12 17.64
N VAL A 82 -13.41 -2.83 16.71
CA VAL A 82 -13.45 -4.30 16.65
C VAL A 82 -12.13 -4.92 16.17
N PHE A 83 -11.25 -4.13 15.53
CA PHE A 83 -9.93 -4.57 15.08
C PHE A 83 -8.87 -4.36 16.16
N GLU A 84 -7.81 -5.17 16.12
CA GLU A 84 -6.65 -5.02 17.02
C GLU A 84 -5.76 -3.86 16.60
N TRP A 85 -5.79 -3.49 15.32
CA TRP A 85 -5.08 -2.36 14.74
C TRP A 85 -5.77 -1.87 13.46
N VAL A 86 -5.57 -0.62 13.16
CA VAL A 86 -5.98 0.01 11.91
C VAL A 86 -4.81 0.78 11.31
N THR A 87 -4.78 0.95 10.00
CA THR A 87 -3.88 1.85 9.30
C THR A 87 -4.67 2.79 8.40
N VAL A 88 -4.07 3.88 8.01
CA VAL A 88 -4.67 4.85 7.10
C VAL A 88 -3.74 5.02 5.91
N HIS A 89 -4.29 4.89 4.72
CA HIS A 89 -3.60 5.09 3.48
C HIS A 89 -4.13 6.33 2.76
N SER A 90 -3.29 7.30 2.42
CA SER A 90 -3.77 8.47 1.68
C SER A 90 -4.22 8.08 0.28
N PRO A 91 -5.28 8.67 -0.27
CA PRO A 91 -5.63 8.45 -1.65
C PRO A 91 -4.52 8.98 -2.57
N HIS A 92 -4.33 8.34 -3.71
CA HIS A 92 -3.25 8.70 -4.64
C HIS A 92 -3.75 9.17 -6.00
N LEU A 93 -4.92 8.73 -6.46
CA LEU A 93 -5.45 9.17 -7.75
C LEU A 93 -5.73 10.67 -7.72
N ASP A 94 -5.14 11.40 -8.66
CA ASP A 94 -5.21 12.85 -8.81
C ASP A 94 -4.58 13.68 -7.66
N TRP A 95 -4.23 13.07 -6.52
CA TRP A 95 -3.53 13.72 -5.43
C TRP A 95 -2.02 13.69 -5.66
N ASN A 96 -1.42 14.85 -5.96
CA ASN A 96 -0.03 14.91 -6.38
C ASN A 96 0.74 16.07 -5.72
N LEU A 97 1.63 15.71 -4.77
CA LEU A 97 2.54 16.66 -4.11
C LEU A 97 3.52 17.33 -5.07
N CYS A 98 3.76 16.73 -6.23
CA CYS A 98 4.70 17.24 -7.25
C CYS A 98 4.02 17.98 -8.39
N SER A 99 2.70 18.19 -8.33
CA SER A 99 1.97 18.92 -9.37
C SER A 99 2.64 20.26 -9.72
N ALA A 100 2.78 20.56 -11.01
CA ALA A 100 3.26 21.86 -11.49
C ALA A 100 2.35 23.00 -11.04
N ASN A 101 1.07 22.73 -10.84
CA ASN A 101 0.10 23.70 -10.32
C ASN A 101 0.19 23.82 -8.80
N ARG A 102 0.69 24.98 -8.33
CA ARG A 102 0.83 25.25 -6.88
C ARG A 102 -0.47 25.14 -6.08
N HIS A 103 -1.63 25.35 -6.71
CA HIS A 103 -2.92 25.27 -6.02
C HIS A 103 -3.31 23.81 -5.77
N LEU A 104 -3.05 22.93 -6.75
CA LEU A 104 -3.25 21.50 -6.58
C LEU A 104 -2.31 20.93 -5.53
N ARG A 105 -1.01 21.30 -5.54
CA ARG A 105 -0.08 20.86 -4.47
C ARG A 105 -0.58 21.24 -3.09
N ARG A 106 -0.98 22.49 -2.87
CA ARG A 106 -1.51 22.95 -1.57
C ARG A 106 -2.78 22.24 -1.18
N LEU A 107 -3.63 21.92 -2.15
CA LEU A 107 -4.83 21.13 -1.89
C LEU A 107 -4.46 19.73 -1.45
N THR A 108 -3.51 19.09 -2.15
CA THR A 108 -2.99 17.77 -1.78
C THR A 108 -2.37 17.77 -0.38
N GLU A 109 -1.48 18.73 -0.09
CA GLU A 109 -0.87 18.87 1.25
C GLU A 109 -1.96 18.97 2.33
N LYS A 110 -2.95 19.85 2.12
CA LYS A 110 -4.07 20.00 3.06
C LYS A 110 -4.86 18.71 3.24
N TYR A 111 -5.13 17.99 2.17
CA TYR A 111 -5.89 16.74 2.25
C TYR A 111 -5.10 15.64 2.96
N PHE A 112 -3.81 15.54 2.67
CA PHE A 112 -2.92 14.60 3.34
C PHE A 112 -2.77 14.91 4.84
N ASP A 113 -2.77 16.20 5.22
CA ASP A 113 -2.83 16.60 6.63
C ASP A 113 -4.17 16.15 7.27
N GLN A 114 -5.30 16.23 6.57
CA GLN A 114 -6.58 15.70 7.07
C GLN A 114 -6.54 14.17 7.23
N CYS A 115 -5.92 13.45 6.30
CA CYS A 115 -5.70 12.01 6.45
C CYS A 115 -4.84 11.69 7.69
N PHE A 116 -3.83 12.51 7.97
CA PHE A 116 -3.02 12.36 9.18
C PHE A 116 -3.82 12.62 10.46
N GLU A 117 -4.67 13.65 10.49
CA GLU A 117 -5.57 13.88 11.62
C GLU A 117 -6.53 12.70 11.83
N LEU A 118 -7.07 12.14 10.74
CA LEU A 118 -7.87 10.92 10.82
C LEU A 118 -7.07 9.77 11.45
N ALA A 119 -5.83 9.55 10.99
CA ALA A 119 -4.98 8.50 11.53
C ALA A 119 -4.72 8.68 13.03
N LEU A 120 -4.48 9.92 13.48
CA LEU A 120 -4.36 10.26 14.91
C LEU A 120 -5.64 9.96 15.68
N GLU A 121 -6.79 10.39 15.15
CA GLU A 121 -8.09 10.19 15.79
C GLU A 121 -8.44 8.71 15.93
N LEU A 122 -8.11 7.90 14.94
CA LEU A 122 -8.32 6.45 14.95
C LEU A 122 -7.28 5.70 15.80
N GLY A 123 -6.18 6.33 16.19
CA GLY A 123 -5.05 5.65 16.84
C GLY A 123 -4.37 4.66 15.91
N ALA A 124 -4.19 5.04 14.63
CA ALA A 124 -3.64 4.17 13.61
C ALA A 124 -2.22 3.68 13.95
N ALA A 125 -1.93 2.44 13.58
CA ALA A 125 -0.61 1.81 13.78
C ALA A 125 0.44 2.33 12.80
N ALA A 126 0.01 2.82 11.62
CA ALA A 126 0.85 3.45 10.61
C ALA A 126 0.00 4.34 9.69
N MET A 127 0.66 5.25 9.00
CA MET A 127 0.06 6.04 7.93
C MET A 127 0.92 5.97 6.68
N THR A 128 0.28 5.65 5.56
CA THR A 128 0.90 5.53 4.25
C THR A 128 0.53 6.70 3.35
N TYR A 129 1.52 7.18 2.59
CA TYR A 129 1.33 8.21 1.58
C TYR A 129 1.90 7.76 0.25
N HIS A 130 1.23 8.13 -0.84
CA HIS A 130 1.85 8.10 -2.15
C HIS A 130 2.68 9.36 -2.37
N GLY A 131 3.94 9.18 -2.78
CA GLY A 131 4.74 10.28 -3.30
C GLY A 131 4.18 10.74 -4.64
N GLY A 132 4.07 12.03 -4.84
CA GLY A 132 3.69 12.57 -6.13
C GLY A 132 4.80 12.43 -7.17
N GLY A 133 4.42 12.34 -8.44
CA GLY A 133 5.29 12.35 -9.60
C GLY A 133 5.04 13.51 -10.56
N GLU A 134 5.83 13.60 -11.62
CA GLU A 134 5.65 14.65 -12.63
C GLU A 134 4.56 14.28 -13.63
N THR A 135 3.59 15.18 -13.82
CA THR A 135 2.52 15.00 -14.81
C THR A 135 2.92 15.40 -16.24
N TRP A 136 4.01 16.19 -16.39
CA TRP A 136 4.48 16.69 -17.69
C TRP A 136 6.00 16.82 -17.71
N GLY A 137 6.69 15.81 -18.25
CA GLY A 137 8.12 15.54 -18.16
C GLY A 137 9.08 16.44 -18.92
N PHE A 138 8.88 17.74 -19.02
CA PHE A 138 9.70 18.52 -19.98
C PHE A 138 10.87 19.31 -19.38
N ILE A 139 10.94 19.57 -18.08
CA ILE A 139 11.88 20.60 -17.60
C ILE A 139 12.53 20.28 -16.24
N ARG A 140 12.16 19.22 -15.58
CA ARG A 140 12.66 18.94 -14.22
C ARG A 140 13.47 17.66 -14.16
N THR A 141 14.54 17.68 -13.40
CA THR A 141 15.22 16.44 -13.06
C THR A 141 14.38 15.68 -12.01
N PRO A 142 14.47 14.35 -11.95
CA PRO A 142 13.77 13.56 -10.93
C PRO A 142 13.97 14.10 -9.51
N GLU A 143 15.18 14.54 -9.17
CA GLU A 143 15.52 15.08 -7.85
C GLU A 143 14.73 16.35 -7.52
N HIS A 144 14.47 17.21 -8.50
CA HIS A 144 13.64 18.40 -8.29
C HIS A 144 12.19 18.05 -7.96
N ILE A 145 11.68 16.95 -8.51
CA ILE A 145 10.33 16.44 -8.21
C ILE A 145 10.33 15.84 -6.81
N TRP A 146 11.32 15.03 -6.48
CA TRP A 146 11.43 14.37 -5.17
C TRP A 146 11.58 15.37 -4.02
N GLU A 147 12.13 16.56 -4.26
CA GLU A 147 12.20 17.62 -3.24
C GLU A 147 10.83 18.08 -2.73
N TYR A 148 9.77 18.01 -3.52
CA TYR A 148 8.42 18.30 -3.01
C TYR A 148 7.98 17.25 -2.00
N ASN A 149 8.27 15.98 -2.26
CA ASN A 149 7.97 14.91 -1.32
C ASN A 149 8.81 15.03 -0.05
N VAL A 150 10.10 15.35 -0.17
CA VAL A 150 10.98 15.67 0.98
C VAL A 150 10.44 16.84 1.78
N HIS A 151 9.95 17.90 1.11
CA HIS A 151 9.37 19.06 1.77
C HIS A 151 8.14 18.68 2.60
N TYR A 152 7.23 17.90 2.03
CA TYR A 152 6.04 17.42 2.75
C TYR A 152 6.42 16.49 3.91
N ALA A 153 7.30 15.54 3.67
CA ALA A 153 7.77 14.64 4.72
C ALA A 153 8.41 15.41 5.90
N ARG A 154 9.20 16.45 5.64
CA ARG A 154 9.75 17.33 6.68
C ARG A 154 8.68 18.14 7.42
N HIS A 155 7.62 18.54 6.73
CA HIS A 155 6.48 19.22 7.36
C HIS A 155 5.76 18.29 8.33
N LEU A 156 5.52 17.05 7.94
CA LEU A 156 4.74 16.10 8.73
C LEU A 156 5.52 15.46 9.88
N MET A 157 6.80 15.19 9.68
CA MET A 157 7.62 14.36 10.58
C MET A 157 7.63 14.80 12.05
N PRO A 158 7.67 16.12 12.40
CA PRO A 158 7.61 16.55 13.80
C PRO A 158 6.33 16.07 14.51
N ARG A 159 5.20 16.14 13.83
CA ARG A 159 3.90 15.70 14.34
C ARG A 159 3.82 14.18 14.46
N ALA A 160 4.32 13.47 13.46
CA ALA A 160 4.40 12.02 13.47
C ALA A 160 5.29 11.51 14.64
N LYS A 161 6.43 12.13 14.88
CA LYS A 161 7.30 11.82 16.02
C LYS A 161 6.63 12.11 17.37
N GLU A 162 5.95 13.24 17.52
CA GLU A 162 5.21 13.59 18.73
C GLU A 162 4.11 12.59 19.05
N ALA A 163 3.41 12.13 18.00
CA ALA A 163 2.36 11.13 18.12
C ALA A 163 2.88 9.69 18.26
N GLY A 164 4.18 9.46 18.00
CA GLY A 164 4.75 8.10 17.94
C GLY A 164 4.19 7.27 16.76
N MET A 165 3.67 7.91 15.72
CA MET A 165 3.06 7.25 14.57
C MET A 165 4.09 7.02 13.47
N PRO A 166 4.33 5.76 13.05
CA PRO A 166 5.10 5.47 11.86
C PRO A 166 4.43 6.03 10.61
N VAL A 167 5.21 6.69 9.77
CA VAL A 167 4.76 7.24 8.48
C VAL A 167 5.75 6.92 7.39
N GLY A 168 5.29 6.70 6.17
CA GLY A 168 6.16 6.39 5.05
C GLY A 168 5.52 6.67 3.70
N PHE A 169 6.36 6.76 2.66
CA PHE A 169 5.89 6.74 1.29
C PHE A 169 5.81 5.31 0.76
N GLU A 170 4.73 5.05 0.07
CA GLU A 170 4.57 3.87 -0.76
C GLU A 170 5.01 4.14 -2.17
N ALA A 171 5.32 3.05 -2.88
CA ALA A 171 5.70 3.03 -4.28
C ALA A 171 6.95 3.84 -4.61
N GLY A 172 7.38 3.70 -5.82
CA GLY A 172 8.55 4.39 -6.32
C GLY A 172 9.80 3.51 -6.39
N THR A 173 10.77 4.04 -7.10
CA THR A 173 12.05 3.35 -7.27
C THR A 173 12.86 3.37 -5.97
N LEU A 174 13.76 2.39 -5.83
CA LEU A 174 14.74 2.34 -4.74
C LEU A 174 15.43 3.70 -4.53
N ASN A 175 15.88 4.34 -5.64
CA ASN A 175 16.57 5.62 -5.59
C ASN A 175 15.70 6.76 -5.05
N TYR A 176 14.42 6.79 -5.41
CA TYR A 176 13.48 7.79 -4.90
C TYR A 176 13.25 7.63 -3.39
N LEU A 177 12.91 6.44 -2.94
CA LEU A 177 12.65 6.20 -1.51
C LEU A 177 13.90 6.44 -0.67
N LYS A 178 15.07 6.01 -1.15
CA LYS A 178 16.34 6.31 -0.52
C LYS A 178 16.60 7.82 -0.46
N TYR A 179 16.33 8.55 -1.54
CA TYR A 179 16.49 10.00 -1.58
C TYR A 179 15.69 10.70 -0.47
N VAL A 180 14.45 10.28 -0.24
CA VAL A 180 13.60 10.87 0.81
C VAL A 180 14.07 10.43 2.20
N CYS A 181 14.29 9.14 2.41
CA CYS A 181 14.69 8.57 3.71
C CYS A 181 16.05 9.11 4.20
N ASP A 182 16.98 9.39 3.31
CA ASP A 182 18.29 9.98 3.66
C ASP A 182 18.19 11.46 4.04
N ARG A 183 17.10 12.14 3.68
CA ARG A 183 16.88 13.58 3.91
C ARG A 183 15.88 13.89 4.99
N VAL A 184 15.11 12.91 5.43
CA VAL A 184 14.08 13.07 6.46
C VAL A 184 14.25 11.99 7.52
N GLU A 185 14.89 12.35 8.62
CA GLU A 185 15.13 11.42 9.72
C GLU A 185 13.84 10.93 10.36
N GLY A 186 13.66 9.60 10.41
CA GLY A 186 12.49 8.93 10.96
C GLY A 186 11.40 8.67 9.92
N TRP A 187 11.53 9.19 8.68
CA TRP A 187 10.64 8.80 7.59
C TRP A 187 10.92 7.35 7.19
N GLY A 188 9.84 6.58 7.09
CA GLY A 188 9.89 5.18 6.67
C GLY A 188 9.47 4.96 5.23
N ILE A 189 9.35 3.70 4.88
CA ILE A 189 8.75 3.27 3.64
C ILE A 189 7.55 2.38 3.91
N HIS A 190 6.56 2.47 3.06
CA HIS A 190 5.54 1.46 2.89
C HIS A 190 6.00 0.52 1.77
N LEU A 191 6.21 -0.73 2.10
CA LEU A 191 6.64 -1.73 1.13
C LEU A 191 5.43 -2.38 0.47
N ASP A 192 5.02 -1.89 -0.69
CA ASP A 192 4.17 -2.69 -1.58
C ASP A 192 5.05 -3.70 -2.31
N ILE A 193 4.78 -4.99 -2.08
CA ILE A 193 5.58 -6.09 -2.64
C ILE A 193 5.49 -6.09 -4.16
N GLY A 194 4.30 -5.88 -4.71
CA GLY A 194 4.07 -5.83 -6.15
C GLY A 194 4.82 -4.69 -6.82
N HIS A 195 4.63 -3.47 -6.32
CA HIS A 195 5.29 -2.28 -6.85
C HIS A 195 6.82 -2.39 -6.75
N ALA A 196 7.34 -2.87 -5.61
CA ALA A 196 8.77 -3.06 -5.44
C ALA A 196 9.34 -4.09 -6.42
N TYR A 197 8.63 -5.19 -6.67
CA TYR A 197 9.03 -6.17 -7.69
C TYR A 197 9.04 -5.60 -9.10
N MET A 198 8.03 -4.82 -9.47
CA MET A 198 7.97 -4.18 -10.78
C MET A 198 9.08 -3.16 -10.98
N CYS A 199 9.37 -2.35 -9.96
CA CYS A 199 10.47 -1.39 -10.00
C CYS A 199 11.85 -2.05 -9.99
N ALA A 200 12.00 -3.17 -9.29
CA ALA A 200 13.26 -3.90 -9.20
C ALA A 200 13.57 -4.73 -10.46
N GLY A 201 12.53 -5.23 -11.14
CA GLY A 201 12.63 -6.04 -12.35
C GLY A 201 13.15 -7.48 -12.13
N THR A 202 13.81 -7.75 -11.03
CA THR A 202 14.39 -9.06 -10.67
C THR A 202 14.25 -9.35 -9.17
N ASP A 203 14.41 -10.63 -8.79
CA ASP A 203 14.42 -11.03 -7.39
C ASP A 203 15.59 -10.41 -6.63
N GLU A 204 16.79 -10.36 -7.24
CA GLU A 204 17.96 -9.76 -6.63
C GLU A 204 17.75 -8.26 -6.38
N GLY A 205 17.09 -7.56 -7.32
CA GLY A 205 16.72 -6.16 -7.16
C GLY A 205 15.74 -5.97 -6.03
N PHE A 206 14.72 -6.83 -5.89
CA PHE A 206 13.77 -6.81 -4.79
C PHE A 206 14.45 -7.10 -3.44
N LEU A 207 15.36 -8.07 -3.38
CA LEU A 207 16.11 -8.37 -2.16
C LEU A 207 17.01 -7.20 -1.74
N ALA A 208 17.63 -6.52 -2.71
CA ALA A 208 18.39 -5.30 -2.43
C ALA A 208 17.53 -4.18 -1.86
N TYR A 209 16.25 -4.12 -2.26
CA TYR A 209 15.27 -3.20 -1.70
C TYR A 209 14.99 -3.50 -0.22
N LEU A 210 14.79 -4.77 0.13
CA LEU A 210 14.58 -5.18 1.52
C LEU A 210 15.82 -4.91 2.38
N ASP A 211 17.02 -5.15 1.86
CA ASP A 211 18.28 -4.91 2.56
C ASP A 211 18.50 -3.41 2.84
N GLU A 212 18.26 -2.55 1.86
CA GLU A 212 18.40 -1.09 2.02
C GLU A 212 17.45 -0.53 3.08
N PHE A 213 16.21 -1.04 3.14
CA PHE A 213 15.16 -0.47 3.99
C PHE A 213 14.84 -1.30 5.24
N GLN A 214 15.64 -2.33 5.57
CA GLN A 214 15.45 -3.04 6.83
C GLN A 214 15.42 -2.05 8.02
N GLY A 215 14.43 -2.21 8.90
CA GLY A 215 14.23 -1.30 10.03
C GLY A 215 13.55 0.04 9.69
N ARG A 216 13.25 0.32 8.41
CA ARG A 216 12.49 1.49 7.96
C ARG A 216 11.13 1.13 7.37
N ILE A 217 10.82 -0.15 7.22
CA ILE A 217 9.53 -0.61 6.69
C ILE A 217 8.47 -0.39 7.78
N VAL A 218 7.53 0.52 7.53
CA VAL A 218 6.45 0.85 8.48
C VAL A 218 5.23 -0.04 8.28
N GLU A 219 4.99 -0.44 7.05
CA GLU A 219 3.86 -1.29 6.64
C GLU A 219 4.22 -2.07 5.37
N VAL A 220 3.54 -3.19 5.14
CA VAL A 220 3.71 -4.01 3.94
C VAL A 220 2.36 -4.19 3.27
N HIS A 221 2.24 -3.85 1.99
CA HIS A 221 1.14 -4.30 1.15
C HIS A 221 1.47 -5.62 0.48
N HIS A 222 0.54 -6.55 0.60
CA HIS A 222 0.60 -7.85 -0.05
C HIS A 222 -0.38 -7.90 -1.21
N ASN A 223 0.16 -8.07 -2.38
CA ASN A 223 -0.56 -8.37 -3.60
C ASN A 223 0.31 -9.22 -4.54
N GLY A 224 -0.32 -9.83 -5.54
CA GLY A 224 0.38 -10.55 -6.60
C GLY A 224 0.51 -9.72 -7.87
N ILE A 225 1.44 -10.12 -8.73
CA ILE A 225 1.57 -9.59 -10.07
C ILE A 225 1.37 -10.71 -11.06
N ASN A 226 0.59 -10.40 -12.08
CA ASN A 226 0.40 -11.25 -13.23
C ASN A 226 0.94 -10.55 -14.48
N HIS A 227 1.85 -11.21 -15.18
CA HIS A 227 2.42 -10.67 -16.41
C HIS A 227 2.03 -11.53 -17.60
N TYR A 228 1.18 -10.98 -18.47
CA TYR A 228 0.78 -11.62 -19.72
C TYR A 228 0.89 -10.65 -20.90
N TRP A 229 1.44 -11.13 -22.00
CA TRP A 229 1.55 -10.40 -23.28
C TRP A 229 2.13 -8.99 -23.15
N GLY A 230 3.18 -8.83 -22.32
CA GLY A 230 3.83 -7.54 -22.14
C GLY A 230 3.07 -6.54 -21.27
N ARG A 231 2.05 -6.99 -20.52
CA ARG A 231 1.31 -6.17 -19.57
C ARG A 231 1.42 -6.73 -18.16
N TYR A 232 1.67 -5.86 -17.21
CA TYR A 232 1.60 -6.18 -15.79
C TYR A 232 0.18 -5.91 -15.30
N MET A 233 -0.34 -6.84 -14.51
CA MET A 233 -1.58 -6.68 -13.76
C MET A 233 -1.22 -6.82 -12.29
N GLU A 234 -1.34 -5.74 -11.57
CA GLU A 234 -1.06 -5.64 -10.14
C GLU A 234 -2.27 -6.00 -9.30
N HIS A 235 -2.05 -6.02 -7.99
CA HIS A 235 -3.08 -6.28 -7.00
C HIS A 235 -3.84 -7.59 -7.24
N GLN A 236 -3.13 -8.57 -7.79
CA GLN A 236 -3.70 -9.88 -8.11
C GLN A 236 -3.70 -10.80 -6.89
N PRO A 237 -4.70 -11.69 -6.78
CA PRO A 237 -4.67 -12.73 -5.76
C PRO A 237 -3.51 -13.71 -5.97
N PRO A 238 -3.07 -14.42 -4.92
CA PRO A 238 -1.88 -15.28 -4.98
C PRO A 238 -1.92 -16.34 -6.07
N HIS A 239 -3.09 -16.90 -6.37
CA HIS A 239 -3.25 -17.94 -7.40
C HIS A 239 -3.09 -17.42 -8.83
N LEU A 240 -3.17 -16.11 -9.04
CA LEU A 240 -2.90 -15.47 -10.35
C LEU A 240 -1.49 -14.87 -10.43
N ASN A 241 -0.74 -14.86 -9.32
CA ASN A 241 0.63 -14.36 -9.32
C ASN A 241 1.56 -15.30 -10.09
N ASN A 242 2.30 -14.76 -11.04
CA ASN A 242 3.31 -15.51 -11.79
C ASN A 242 4.71 -14.88 -11.75
N MET A 243 4.92 -13.84 -10.95
CA MET A 243 6.19 -13.11 -10.88
C MET A 243 6.86 -13.15 -9.51
N ILE A 244 6.10 -12.94 -8.44
CA ILE A 244 6.66 -12.75 -7.10
C ILE A 244 6.95 -14.10 -6.45
N ASP A 245 8.17 -14.29 -5.95
CA ASP A 245 8.51 -15.38 -5.06
C ASP A 245 8.06 -15.07 -3.63
N PHE A 246 6.80 -15.32 -3.32
CA PHE A 246 6.26 -15.11 -1.98
C PHE A 246 6.97 -15.92 -0.89
N GLN A 247 7.46 -17.13 -1.22
CA GLN A 247 8.21 -17.93 -0.26
C GLN A 247 9.44 -17.16 0.22
N ARG A 248 10.27 -16.71 -0.72
CA ARG A 248 11.49 -15.97 -0.41
C ARG A 248 11.20 -14.60 0.20
N THR A 249 10.17 -13.89 -0.28
CA THR A 249 9.75 -12.60 0.25
C THR A 249 9.44 -12.66 1.75
N TYR A 250 8.59 -13.59 2.17
CA TYR A 250 8.21 -13.71 3.59
C TYR A 250 9.28 -14.33 4.46
N GLU A 251 10.15 -15.18 3.92
CA GLU A 251 11.35 -15.63 4.62
C GLU A 251 12.28 -14.44 4.91
N CYS A 252 12.53 -13.57 3.94
CA CYS A 252 13.35 -12.36 4.12
C CYS A 252 12.72 -11.37 5.11
N LEU A 253 11.42 -11.08 5.02
CA LEU A 253 10.75 -10.23 5.99
C LEU A 253 10.87 -10.76 7.42
N LYS A 254 10.83 -12.08 7.58
CA LYS A 254 11.05 -12.73 8.87
C LYS A 254 12.51 -12.65 9.31
N GLU A 255 13.48 -12.85 8.40
CA GLU A 255 14.92 -12.76 8.66
C GLU A 255 15.34 -11.38 9.14
N ILE A 256 14.80 -10.30 8.54
CA ILE A 256 15.04 -8.92 8.97
C ILE A 256 14.26 -8.53 10.23
N GLY A 257 13.46 -9.44 10.80
CA GLY A 257 12.72 -9.22 12.03
C GLY A 257 11.52 -8.28 11.90
N TYR A 258 10.93 -8.15 10.70
CA TYR A 258 9.77 -7.28 10.49
C TYR A 258 8.59 -7.68 11.39
N GLN A 259 8.02 -6.70 12.11
CA GLN A 259 6.93 -6.90 13.08
C GLN A 259 5.69 -6.02 12.81
N GLY A 260 5.73 -5.17 11.78
CA GLY A 260 4.64 -4.26 11.42
C GLY A 260 3.42 -4.93 10.80
N PRO A 261 2.39 -4.14 10.44
CA PRO A 261 1.21 -4.60 9.72
C PRO A 261 1.55 -5.17 8.33
N ILE A 262 0.77 -6.18 7.92
CA ILE A 262 0.75 -6.69 6.55
C ILE A 262 -0.68 -6.56 6.05
N VAL A 263 -0.90 -5.70 5.07
CA VAL A 263 -2.22 -5.42 4.52
C VAL A 263 -2.37 -6.10 3.16
N CYS A 264 -3.42 -6.88 3.00
CA CYS A 264 -3.78 -7.45 1.70
C CYS A 264 -4.50 -6.39 0.87
N GLU A 265 -3.89 -5.99 -0.21
CA GLU A 265 -4.42 -5.03 -1.17
C GLU A 265 -4.66 -5.72 -2.52
N ILE A 266 -5.80 -6.38 -2.64
CA ILE A 266 -6.10 -7.34 -3.71
C ILE A 266 -7.41 -7.00 -4.39
N GLN A 267 -7.41 -7.01 -5.72
CA GLN A 267 -8.59 -6.75 -6.53
C GLN A 267 -9.62 -7.88 -6.46
N GLY A 268 -10.90 -7.51 -6.60
CA GLY A 268 -12.01 -8.43 -6.73
C GLY A 268 -13.19 -7.76 -7.43
N GLN A 269 -14.15 -8.56 -7.90
CA GLN A 269 -15.36 -8.06 -8.58
C GLN A 269 -16.38 -7.47 -7.58
N ASP A 270 -16.31 -7.93 -6.34
CA ASP A 270 -17.13 -7.50 -5.22
C ASP A 270 -16.37 -7.70 -3.90
N ILE A 271 -16.90 -7.14 -2.81
CA ILE A 271 -16.32 -7.24 -1.46
C ILE A 271 -16.10 -8.70 -1.03
N VAL A 272 -17.04 -9.61 -1.35
CA VAL A 272 -16.95 -11.01 -0.95
C VAL A 272 -15.76 -11.70 -1.63
N GLN A 273 -15.53 -11.39 -2.90
CA GLN A 273 -14.40 -11.91 -3.64
C GLN A 273 -13.08 -11.35 -3.12
N VAL A 274 -13.01 -10.03 -2.83
CA VAL A 274 -11.84 -9.39 -2.21
C VAL A 274 -11.50 -10.09 -0.88
N ILE A 275 -12.47 -10.24 0.01
CA ILE A 275 -12.26 -10.90 1.31
C ILE A 275 -11.76 -12.33 1.14
N ARG A 276 -12.33 -13.10 0.21
CA ARG A 276 -11.88 -14.47 -0.07
C ARG A 276 -10.42 -14.51 -0.55
N HIS A 277 -10.04 -13.65 -1.49
CA HIS A 277 -8.67 -13.57 -1.98
C HIS A 277 -7.69 -13.17 -0.87
N CYS A 278 -8.10 -12.28 0.01
CA CYS A 278 -7.30 -11.88 1.17
C CYS A 278 -7.19 -13.02 2.21
N GLN A 279 -8.21 -13.85 2.39
CA GLN A 279 -8.12 -15.05 3.22
C GLN A 279 -7.14 -16.08 2.65
N GLU A 280 -7.16 -16.33 1.34
CA GLU A 280 -6.17 -17.17 0.64
C GLU A 280 -4.74 -16.65 0.87
N SER A 281 -4.55 -15.34 0.78
CA SER A 281 -3.28 -14.67 1.06
C SER A 281 -2.85 -14.84 2.52
N LYS A 282 -3.76 -14.61 3.46
CA LYS A 282 -3.51 -14.78 4.90
C LYS A 282 -3.04 -16.18 5.21
N ASP A 283 -3.73 -17.20 4.70
CA ASP A 283 -3.37 -18.60 4.91
C ASP A 283 -2.01 -18.95 4.31
N MET A 284 -1.69 -18.38 3.16
CA MET A 284 -0.40 -18.54 2.50
C MET A 284 0.71 -17.89 3.34
N ILE A 285 0.56 -16.63 3.73
CA ILE A 285 1.55 -15.87 4.52
C ILE A 285 1.82 -16.57 5.85
N VAL A 286 0.77 -16.93 6.59
CA VAL A 286 0.87 -17.64 7.88
C VAL A 286 1.57 -18.98 7.71
N GLY A 287 1.23 -19.73 6.67
CA GLY A 287 1.85 -21.02 6.37
C GLY A 287 3.34 -20.91 6.09
N ILE A 288 3.76 -19.95 5.27
CA ILE A 288 5.18 -19.68 4.96
C ILE A 288 5.91 -19.24 6.23
N TRP A 289 5.37 -18.24 6.94
CA TRP A 289 5.99 -17.68 8.14
C TRP A 289 6.24 -18.71 9.24
N ASN A 290 5.30 -19.65 9.43
CA ASN A 290 5.40 -20.71 10.41
C ASN A 290 6.15 -21.95 9.88
N GLY A 291 6.55 -21.98 8.61
CA GLY A 291 7.21 -23.13 7.98
C GLY A 291 6.31 -24.35 7.78
N THR A 292 4.98 -24.18 7.86
CA THR A 292 3.98 -25.23 7.65
C THR A 292 3.53 -25.37 6.20
N ARG A 293 3.85 -24.38 5.37
CA ARG A 293 3.61 -24.37 3.93
C ARG A 293 4.89 -24.03 3.20
N ARG A 294 5.21 -24.82 2.17
CA ARG A 294 6.21 -24.46 1.17
C ARG A 294 5.51 -24.34 -0.17
N LEU A 295 5.69 -23.21 -0.82
CA LEU A 295 5.23 -23.06 -2.20
C LEU A 295 6.21 -23.85 -3.07
N SER A 296 5.70 -24.84 -3.80
CA SER A 296 6.49 -25.49 -4.86
C SER A 296 6.86 -24.41 -5.87
N GLN A 297 8.14 -24.39 -6.23
CA GLN A 297 8.79 -23.41 -7.12
C GLN A 297 7.86 -22.77 -8.15
N ARG A 298 8.13 -21.47 -8.44
CA ARG A 298 7.54 -20.65 -9.52
C ARG A 298 6.89 -21.49 -10.60
N TRP A 299 5.71 -21.12 -10.98
CA TRP A 299 5.20 -21.52 -12.29
C TRP A 299 6.26 -21.10 -13.31
N ASN A 300 7.05 -22.09 -13.80
CA ASN A 300 7.96 -21.84 -14.90
C ASN A 300 7.13 -21.23 -16.01
N VAL A 301 7.35 -19.96 -16.28
CA VAL A 301 6.99 -19.39 -17.57
C VAL A 301 7.76 -20.25 -18.55
N SER A 302 7.05 -21.19 -19.18
CA SER A 302 7.59 -22.06 -20.19
C SER A 302 8.37 -21.21 -21.18
N GLU A 303 9.58 -21.59 -21.47
CA GLU A 303 10.52 -21.07 -22.44
C GLU A 303 9.84 -20.63 -23.75
N GLY A 304 9.22 -19.47 -23.72
CA GLY A 304 8.81 -18.67 -24.86
C GLY A 304 9.59 -17.36 -24.74
N GLY A 305 10.89 -17.47 -24.89
CA GLY A 305 11.77 -16.32 -24.85
C GLY A 305 11.39 -15.29 -25.88
N PHE A 306 10.81 -14.19 -25.44
CA PHE A 306 10.92 -12.94 -26.14
C PHE A 306 12.06 -12.18 -25.48
N GLY A 307 13.19 -12.12 -26.20
CA GLY A 307 14.29 -11.25 -25.83
C GLY A 307 13.78 -9.82 -25.80
N TYR A 308 13.78 -9.23 -24.63
CA TYR A 308 13.64 -7.78 -24.49
C TYR A 308 15.04 -7.19 -24.55
N GLU A 309 15.30 -6.41 -25.60
CA GLU A 309 16.32 -5.38 -25.55
C GLU A 309 15.98 -4.41 -24.41
N GLU A 310 17.00 -4.04 -23.66
CA GLU A 310 16.94 -3.16 -22.50
C GLU A 310 16.27 -1.82 -22.84
N GLU A 311 14.98 -1.67 -22.58
CA GLU A 311 14.39 -0.37 -22.31
C GLU A 311 14.42 -0.13 -20.80
N LYS A 312 15.44 0.59 -20.36
CA LYS A 312 15.71 0.91 -18.94
C LYS A 312 14.75 1.89 -18.28
N ASP A 313 13.59 2.19 -18.87
CA ASP A 313 12.69 3.28 -18.42
C ASP A 313 11.25 2.85 -18.10
N GLN A 314 11.00 1.58 -17.75
CA GLN A 314 9.62 1.15 -17.46
C GLN A 314 9.08 1.59 -16.10
N CYS A 315 9.90 2.08 -15.19
CA CYS A 315 9.44 2.67 -13.92
C CYS A 315 8.80 4.07 -14.06
N SER A 316 8.70 4.62 -15.26
CA SER A 316 8.04 5.91 -15.48
C SER A 316 6.51 5.87 -15.30
N PHE A 317 5.91 4.70 -15.23
CA PHE A 317 4.45 4.57 -15.07
C PHE A 317 3.96 4.80 -13.63
N TYR A 318 4.83 4.75 -12.62
CA TYR A 318 4.49 4.94 -11.21
C TYR A 318 4.84 6.31 -10.63
N THR A 319 5.20 7.25 -11.48
CA THR A 319 5.36 8.65 -11.10
C THR A 319 4.15 9.50 -11.51
N HIS A 320 3.02 8.89 -11.79
CA HIS A 320 1.77 9.60 -12.10
C HIS A 320 0.86 9.70 -10.91
#